data_d6f845564a5c9a36dd5623533c57b57d
#
_entry.id   d6f845564a5c9a36dd5623533c57b57d
#
_cell.length_a   1.000
_cell.length_b   1.000
_cell.length_c   1.000
_cell.angle_alpha   90.00
_cell.angle_beta   90.00
_cell.angle_gamma   90.00
#
_symmetry.space_group_name_H-M   'P 1'
#
loop_
_entity.id
_entity.type
_entity.pdbx_description
1 polymer ?
#
loop_
_entity_poly.entity_id
_entity_poly.type
_entity_poly.pdbx_seq_one_letter_code
_entity_poly.pdbx_strand_id
1 'polypeptide(L)'
;MKGKFTSVILAVVLVVITVGTVFFGYSKASGKITKSGAEEEQRYAWPLATCSTEDTITHIFATQFAKEVEKLSDGKMKINVYPQSTLGGDRELMESCKDGDIPFVVQSPAPQVSFMPQLCVFDTPCVFENIDDARTKNYLLFKANDGEKHALS
;
A
#
# COMPACT_ATOMS: atom_id res chain seq x y z
N MET A 1 54.51 -40.80 40.79
CA MET A 1 54.26 -39.66 39.91
C MET A 1 53.54 -40.01 38.59
N LYS A 2 53.21 -41.27 38.30
CA LYS A 2 52.58 -41.69 37.04
C LYS A 2 51.04 -41.47 36.97
N GLY A 3 50.33 -41.40 38.12
CA GLY A 3 48.84 -41.29 38.10
C GLY A 3 48.25 -39.90 37.82
N LYS A 4 49.00 -38.83 38.08
CA LYS A 4 48.54 -37.48 37.84
C LYS A 4 48.62 -37.07 36.37
N PHE A 5 49.54 -37.64 35.61
CA PHE A 5 49.75 -37.36 34.22
C PHE A 5 48.66 -38.01 33.33
N THR A 6 48.23 -39.20 33.67
CA THR A 6 47.12 -39.90 32.97
C THR A 6 45.79 -39.22 33.20
N SER A 7 45.53 -38.65 34.39
CA SER A 7 44.33 -37.94 34.72
C SER A 7 44.20 -36.60 33.91
N VAL A 8 45.32 -35.91 33.74
CA VAL A 8 45.33 -34.64 32.93
C VAL A 8 45.12 -34.94 31.45
N ILE A 9 45.75 -36.00 30.93
CA ILE A 9 45.55 -36.39 29.51
C ILE A 9 44.10 -36.81 29.28
N LEU A 10 43.46 -37.53 30.19
CA LEU A 10 42.08 -37.95 30.09
C LEU A 10 41.12 -36.75 30.10
N ALA A 11 41.40 -35.75 30.94
CA ALA A 11 40.60 -34.51 30.98
C ALA A 11 40.71 -33.69 29.68
N VAL A 12 41.91 -33.57 29.10
CA VAL A 12 42.14 -32.87 27.85
C VAL A 12 41.44 -33.58 26.69
N VAL A 13 41.49 -34.90 26.63
CA VAL A 13 40.79 -35.69 25.59
C VAL A 13 39.28 -35.53 25.70
N LEU A 14 38.72 -35.50 26.92
CA LEU A 14 37.28 -35.26 27.12
C LEU A 14 36.85 -33.86 26.66
N VAL A 15 37.65 -32.83 26.94
CA VAL A 15 37.39 -31.47 26.48
C VAL A 15 37.43 -31.37 24.94
N VAL A 16 38.40 -32.02 24.31
CA VAL A 16 38.53 -32.02 22.84
C VAL A 16 37.33 -32.75 22.20
N ILE A 17 36.88 -33.85 22.78
CA ILE A 17 35.69 -34.58 22.25
C ILE A 17 34.42 -33.75 22.42
N THR A 18 34.23 -33.06 23.58
CA THR A 18 33.03 -32.22 23.78
C THR A 18 33.02 -30.99 22.87
N VAL A 19 34.15 -30.32 22.67
CA VAL A 19 34.28 -29.20 21.74
C VAL A 19 34.10 -29.67 20.30
N GLY A 20 34.65 -30.81 19.92
CA GLY A 20 34.49 -31.41 18.59
C GLY A 20 33.03 -31.77 18.26
N THR A 21 32.29 -32.34 19.24
CA THR A 21 30.87 -32.69 19.03
C THR A 21 29.96 -31.46 18.93
N VAL A 22 30.24 -30.41 19.72
CA VAL A 22 29.53 -29.13 19.62
C VAL A 22 29.82 -28.46 18.29
N PHE A 23 31.07 -28.41 17.86
CA PHE A 23 31.46 -27.80 16.58
C PHE A 23 30.90 -28.55 15.37
N PHE A 24 30.88 -29.90 15.43
CA PHE A 24 30.29 -30.73 14.38
C PHE A 24 28.76 -30.65 14.37
N GLY A 25 28.12 -30.50 15.53
CA GLY A 25 26.67 -30.24 15.65
C GLY A 25 26.28 -28.88 15.08
N TYR A 26 27.05 -27.83 15.33
CA TYR A 26 26.83 -26.49 14.75
C TYR A 26 27.04 -26.46 13.25
N SER A 27 28.02 -27.16 12.72
CA SER A 27 28.29 -27.26 11.28
C SER A 27 27.17 -27.99 10.52
N LYS A 28 26.49 -28.95 11.17
CA LYS A 28 25.40 -29.70 10.56
C LYS A 28 24.03 -28.99 10.65
N ALA A 29 23.86 -28.11 11.66
CA ALA A 29 22.68 -27.25 11.81
C ALA A 29 22.71 -26.01 10.89
N SER A 30 23.90 -25.60 10.42
CA SER A 30 24.07 -24.50 9.44
C SER A 30 23.93 -24.96 7.97
N GLY A 31 23.59 -26.21 7.75
CA GLY A 31 23.44 -26.80 6.43
C GLY A 31 21.99 -26.84 5.98
N LYS A 32 21.67 -26.01 5.02
CA LYS A 32 20.44 -25.80 4.25
C LYS A 32 19.52 -24.71 4.81
N ILE A 33 19.98 -23.47 4.72
CA ILE A 33 19.08 -22.47 4.18
C ILE A 33 18.90 -22.87 2.71
N THR A 34 17.89 -23.66 2.46
CA THR A 34 17.32 -23.82 1.15
C THR A 34 16.86 -22.43 0.77
N LYS A 35 17.61 -21.71 -0.06
CA LYS A 35 17.04 -20.65 -0.86
C LYS A 35 15.94 -21.30 -1.69
N SER A 36 14.74 -21.39 -1.11
CA SER A 36 13.52 -21.45 -1.86
C SER A 36 13.55 -20.14 -2.65
N GLY A 37 13.91 -20.22 -3.91
CA GLY A 37 13.78 -19.13 -4.86
C GLY A 37 12.32 -18.98 -5.26
N ALA A 38 11.45 -18.77 -4.27
CA ALA A 38 10.28 -17.95 -4.45
C ALA A 38 10.84 -16.53 -4.30
N GLU A 39 11.02 -15.81 -5.39
CA GLU A 39 10.95 -14.36 -5.36
C GLU A 39 9.71 -14.06 -4.55
N GLU A 40 9.86 -13.48 -3.34
CA GLU A 40 8.74 -12.94 -2.61
C GLU A 40 8.19 -11.86 -3.53
N GLU A 41 7.12 -12.20 -4.22
CA GLU A 41 6.43 -11.30 -5.11
C GLU A 41 5.93 -10.15 -4.24
N GLN A 42 6.57 -8.99 -4.40
CA GLN A 42 6.32 -7.84 -3.55
C GLN A 42 4.87 -7.42 -3.70
N ARG A 43 4.09 -7.53 -2.63
CA ARG A 43 2.67 -7.18 -2.60
C ARG A 43 2.50 -5.85 -1.89
N TYR A 44 1.75 -4.96 -2.50
CA TYR A 44 1.41 -3.66 -1.94
C TYR A 44 -0.04 -3.64 -1.48
N ALA A 45 -0.28 -3.10 -0.29
CA ALA A 45 -1.62 -2.89 0.23
C ALA A 45 -1.77 -1.41 0.65
N TRP A 46 -2.72 -0.72 0.03
CA TRP A 46 -2.97 0.70 0.28
C TRP A 46 -4.38 0.97 0.75
N PRO A 47 -4.57 1.91 1.70
CA PRO A 47 -5.90 2.38 2.05
C PRO A 47 -6.45 3.32 0.99
N LEU A 48 -7.76 3.21 0.74
CA LEU A 48 -8.57 4.17 0.04
C LEU A 48 -9.72 4.58 0.94
N ALA A 49 -9.83 5.86 1.24
CA ALA A 49 -10.83 6.40 2.16
C ALA A 49 -11.95 7.14 1.42
N THR A 50 -13.17 7.03 1.96
CA THR A 50 -14.31 7.83 1.54
C THR A 50 -15.26 8.07 2.72
N CYS A 51 -15.86 9.27 2.78
CA CYS A 51 -16.89 9.58 3.77
C CYS A 51 -18.26 9.01 3.42
N SER A 52 -18.44 8.54 2.20
CA SER A 52 -19.69 8.07 1.66
C SER A 52 -20.10 6.70 2.23
N THR A 53 -21.42 6.48 2.35
CA THR A 53 -21.99 5.20 2.70
C THR A 53 -21.88 4.19 1.56
N GLU A 54 -22.02 2.91 1.85
CA GLU A 54 -21.77 1.81 0.91
C GLU A 54 -22.76 1.75 -0.26
N ASP A 55 -23.92 2.36 -0.13
CA ASP A 55 -24.98 2.44 -1.14
C ASP A 55 -24.80 3.59 -2.15
N THR A 56 -23.78 4.42 -1.96
CA THR A 56 -23.53 5.58 -2.81
C THR A 56 -22.69 5.25 -4.05
N ILE A 57 -22.86 6.07 -5.10
CA ILE A 57 -22.06 5.96 -6.32
C ILE A 57 -20.55 6.14 -6.04
N THR A 58 -20.21 6.97 -5.07
CA THR A 58 -18.83 7.23 -4.64
C THR A 58 -18.16 5.96 -4.09
N HIS A 59 -18.87 5.21 -3.23
CA HIS A 59 -18.36 3.95 -2.69
C HIS A 59 -18.32 2.85 -3.76
N ILE A 60 -19.34 2.77 -4.63
CA ILE A 60 -19.35 1.83 -5.76
C ILE A 60 -18.14 2.08 -6.66
N PHE A 61 -17.83 3.34 -6.98
CA PHE A 61 -16.65 3.70 -7.75
C PHE A 61 -15.36 3.29 -7.04
N ALA A 62 -15.20 3.59 -5.75
CA ALA A 62 -14.04 3.22 -4.95
C ALA A 62 -13.80 1.71 -4.95
N THR A 63 -14.88 0.93 -4.77
CA THR A 63 -14.83 -0.53 -4.77
C THR A 63 -14.47 -1.09 -6.16
N GLN A 64 -15.02 -0.51 -7.22
CA GLN A 64 -14.71 -0.93 -8.59
C GLN A 64 -13.26 -0.60 -8.95
N PHE A 65 -12.77 0.58 -8.57
CA PHE A 65 -11.38 0.98 -8.72
C PHE A 65 -10.44 -0.02 -8.02
N ALA A 66 -10.74 -0.38 -6.76
CA ALA A 66 -9.95 -1.35 -6.01
C ALA A 66 -9.85 -2.71 -6.73
N LYS A 67 -10.98 -3.22 -7.25
CA LYS A 67 -11.04 -4.48 -7.99
C LYS A 67 -10.24 -4.43 -9.30
N GLU A 68 -10.33 -3.32 -10.05
CA GLU A 68 -9.58 -3.19 -11.30
C GLU A 68 -8.07 -3.08 -11.07
N VAL A 69 -7.63 -2.38 -10.01
CA VAL A 69 -6.21 -2.32 -9.64
C VAL A 69 -5.68 -3.70 -9.27
N GLU A 70 -6.41 -4.46 -8.45
CA GLU A 70 -6.02 -5.82 -8.09
C GLU A 70 -5.92 -6.74 -9.31
N LYS A 71 -6.89 -6.66 -10.22
CA LYS A 71 -6.92 -7.42 -11.46
C LYS A 71 -5.79 -7.04 -12.42
N LEU A 72 -5.56 -5.74 -12.65
CA LEU A 72 -4.53 -5.26 -13.58
C LEU A 72 -3.11 -5.49 -13.07
N SER A 73 -2.94 -5.64 -11.75
CA SER A 73 -1.66 -5.92 -11.12
C SER A 73 -1.41 -7.42 -10.88
N ASP A 74 -2.26 -8.30 -11.39
CA ASP A 74 -2.22 -9.74 -11.11
C ASP A 74 -2.17 -10.06 -9.60
N GLY A 75 -2.91 -9.27 -8.79
CA GLY A 75 -2.99 -9.43 -7.34
C GLY A 75 -1.78 -8.86 -6.56
N LYS A 76 -0.83 -8.20 -7.23
CA LYS A 76 0.34 -7.58 -6.57
C LYS A 76 -0.01 -6.33 -5.79
N MET A 77 -1.05 -5.62 -6.21
CA MET A 77 -1.53 -4.39 -5.60
C MET A 77 -2.95 -4.61 -5.07
N LYS A 78 -3.14 -4.37 -3.79
CA LYS A 78 -4.45 -4.44 -3.14
C LYS A 78 -4.83 -3.09 -2.58
N ILE A 79 -6.06 -2.65 -2.85
CA ILE A 79 -6.62 -1.44 -2.26
C ILE A 79 -7.72 -1.83 -1.28
N ASN A 80 -7.54 -1.43 -0.02
CA ASN A 80 -8.53 -1.64 1.03
C ASN A 80 -9.42 -0.39 1.12
N VAL A 81 -10.71 -0.54 0.84
CA VAL A 81 -11.68 0.58 0.88
C VAL A 81 -12.22 0.75 2.29
N TYR A 82 -12.15 1.97 2.82
CA TYR A 82 -12.64 2.38 4.13
C TYR A 82 -13.77 3.41 3.95
N PRO A 83 -15.05 2.99 4.01
CA PRO A 83 -16.21 3.86 3.86
C PRO A 83 -16.60 4.56 5.16
N GLN A 84 -17.66 5.40 5.10
CA GLN A 84 -18.37 5.97 6.25
C GLN A 84 -17.46 6.76 7.21
N SER A 85 -16.53 7.54 6.67
CA SER A 85 -15.60 8.36 7.47
C SER A 85 -14.77 7.53 8.49
N THR A 86 -14.54 6.25 8.22
CA THR A 86 -13.79 5.36 9.13
C THR A 86 -12.37 5.88 9.40
N LEU A 87 -11.75 6.56 8.43
CA LEU A 87 -10.40 7.13 8.55
C LEU A 87 -10.39 8.64 8.74
N GLY A 88 -11.55 9.27 8.93
CA GLY A 88 -11.69 10.71 9.15
C GLY A 88 -12.78 11.35 8.29
N GLY A 89 -13.06 12.63 8.56
CA GLY A 89 -14.01 13.44 7.79
C GLY A 89 -13.42 13.92 6.47
N ASP A 90 -14.27 14.48 5.58
CA ASP A 90 -13.89 14.89 4.23
C ASP A 90 -12.64 15.78 4.19
N ARG A 91 -12.56 16.77 5.08
CA ARG A 91 -11.43 17.69 5.16
C ARG A 91 -10.17 17.00 5.67
N GLU A 92 -10.30 16.19 6.73
CA GLU A 92 -9.19 15.43 7.32
C GLU A 92 -8.59 14.45 6.32
N LEU A 93 -9.45 13.78 5.54
CA LEU A 93 -9.01 12.87 4.48
C LEU A 93 -8.22 13.60 3.38
N MET A 94 -8.65 14.81 3.01
CA MET A 94 -7.94 15.61 2.02
C MET A 94 -6.59 16.10 2.54
N GLU A 95 -6.52 16.52 3.80
CA GLU A 95 -5.27 16.91 4.46
C GLU A 95 -4.32 15.70 4.55
N SER A 96 -4.80 14.54 5.02
CA SER A 96 -4.01 13.30 5.08
C SER A 96 -3.53 12.82 3.70
N CYS A 97 -4.35 13.00 2.67
CA CYS A 97 -3.95 12.67 1.30
C CYS A 97 -2.85 13.60 0.78
N LYS A 98 -2.98 14.91 1.05
CA LYS A 98 -1.97 15.91 0.70
C LYS A 98 -0.63 15.65 1.42
N ASP A 99 -0.69 15.23 2.67
CA ASP A 99 0.49 14.96 3.49
C ASP A 99 1.12 13.59 3.19
N GLY A 100 0.40 12.74 2.43
CA GLY A 100 0.87 11.42 1.98
C GLY A 100 0.57 10.27 2.94
N ASP A 101 -0.20 10.50 4.00
CA ASP A 101 -0.59 9.48 4.97
C ASP A 101 -1.61 8.50 4.38
N ILE A 102 -2.55 9.01 3.58
CA ILE A 102 -3.57 8.22 2.87
C ILE A 102 -3.37 8.43 1.37
N PRO A 103 -2.95 7.40 0.61
CA PRO A 103 -2.62 7.56 -0.80
C PRO A 103 -3.83 7.75 -1.72
N PHE A 104 -5.03 7.31 -1.32
CA PHE A 104 -6.23 7.40 -2.13
C PHE A 104 -7.43 7.88 -1.33
N VAL A 105 -8.09 8.91 -1.84
CA VAL A 105 -9.36 9.44 -1.31
C VAL A 105 -10.35 9.60 -2.45
N VAL A 106 -11.59 9.17 -2.24
CA VAL A 106 -12.69 9.36 -3.18
C VAL A 106 -13.78 10.18 -2.51
N GLN A 107 -14.04 11.36 -3.06
CA GLN A 107 -15.00 12.32 -2.53
C GLN A 107 -15.77 13.02 -3.68
N SER A 108 -16.91 13.63 -3.35
CA SER A 108 -17.55 14.60 -4.24
C SER A 108 -16.71 15.87 -4.40
N PRO A 109 -16.94 16.70 -5.42
CA PRO A 109 -16.20 17.96 -5.61
C PRO A 109 -16.38 18.98 -4.48
N ALA A 110 -17.54 19.04 -3.85
CA ALA A 110 -17.88 20.08 -2.87
C ALA A 110 -16.89 20.23 -1.70
N PRO A 111 -16.49 19.17 -0.98
CA PRO A 111 -15.48 19.28 0.07
C PRO A 111 -14.09 19.70 -0.44
N GLN A 112 -13.81 19.44 -1.72
CA GLN A 112 -12.51 19.72 -2.32
C GLN A 112 -12.32 21.19 -2.74
N VAL A 113 -13.39 21.98 -2.80
CA VAL A 113 -13.36 23.41 -3.20
C VAL A 113 -12.40 24.23 -2.31
N SER A 114 -12.27 23.90 -1.01
CA SER A 114 -11.33 24.56 -0.10
C SER A 114 -9.85 24.33 -0.45
N PHE A 115 -9.55 23.27 -1.17
CA PHE A 115 -8.19 22.94 -1.66
C PHE A 115 -7.99 23.33 -3.12
N MET A 116 -9.03 23.21 -3.93
CA MET A 116 -9.06 23.51 -5.36
C MET A 116 -10.32 24.35 -5.71
N PRO A 117 -10.27 25.69 -5.59
CA PRO A 117 -11.42 26.56 -5.80
C PRO A 117 -12.09 26.40 -7.18
N GLN A 118 -11.35 25.93 -8.19
CA GLN A 118 -11.87 25.69 -9.54
C GLN A 118 -13.00 24.65 -9.56
N LEU A 119 -13.03 23.74 -8.58
CA LEU A 119 -14.06 22.71 -8.47
C LEU A 119 -15.45 23.28 -8.11
N CYS A 120 -15.55 24.56 -7.70
CA CYS A 120 -16.84 25.22 -7.45
C CYS A 120 -17.75 25.27 -8.69
N VAL A 121 -17.20 25.11 -9.89
CA VAL A 121 -17.98 25.03 -11.13
C VAL A 121 -19.02 23.90 -11.09
N PHE A 122 -18.73 22.80 -10.40
CA PHE A 122 -19.64 21.66 -10.26
C PHE A 122 -20.81 21.93 -9.31
N ASP A 123 -20.67 22.89 -8.41
CA ASP A 123 -21.70 23.28 -7.44
C ASP A 123 -22.54 24.47 -7.94
N THR A 124 -22.20 25.02 -9.11
CA THR A 124 -22.92 26.16 -9.67
C THR A 124 -24.23 25.69 -10.30
N PRO A 125 -25.39 26.23 -9.89
CA PRO A 125 -26.69 25.86 -10.45
C PRO A 125 -26.76 26.14 -11.95
N CYS A 126 -27.44 25.29 -12.71
CA CYS A 126 -27.74 25.45 -14.11
C CYS A 126 -26.52 25.58 -15.07
N VAL A 127 -25.34 25.14 -14.65
CA VAL A 127 -24.15 25.08 -15.51
C VAL A 127 -24.31 24.01 -16.59
N PHE A 128 -25.00 22.93 -16.26
CA PHE A 128 -25.29 21.83 -17.18
C PHE A 128 -26.78 21.75 -17.49
N GLU A 129 -27.12 21.58 -18.75
CA GLU A 129 -28.52 21.44 -19.17
C GLU A 129 -29.10 20.07 -18.85
N ASN A 130 -28.26 19.03 -18.92
CA ASN A 130 -28.61 17.64 -18.66
C ASN A 130 -27.37 16.82 -18.36
N ILE A 131 -27.55 15.53 -18.06
CA ILE A 131 -26.46 14.63 -17.70
C ILE A 131 -25.45 14.40 -18.83
N ASP A 132 -25.87 14.40 -20.07
CA ASP A 132 -25.00 14.19 -21.23
C ASP A 132 -24.16 15.44 -21.52
N ASP A 133 -24.74 16.62 -21.33
CA ASP A 133 -24.02 17.89 -21.36
C ASP A 133 -22.96 17.96 -20.26
N ALA A 134 -23.30 17.56 -19.04
CA ALA A 134 -22.35 17.47 -17.94
C ALA A 134 -21.18 16.52 -18.26
N ARG A 135 -21.45 15.35 -18.80
CA ARG A 135 -20.40 14.38 -19.19
C ARG A 135 -19.47 14.96 -20.27
N THR A 136 -20.03 15.57 -21.27
CA THR A 136 -19.27 16.14 -22.40
C THR A 136 -18.41 17.32 -21.97
N LYS A 137 -18.96 18.26 -21.20
CA LYS A 137 -18.23 19.43 -20.71
C LYS A 137 -17.12 19.03 -19.72
N ASN A 138 -17.37 18.08 -18.83
CA ASN A 138 -16.35 17.56 -17.92
C ASN A 138 -15.20 16.90 -18.68
N TYR A 139 -15.49 16.07 -19.68
CA TYR A 139 -14.46 15.45 -20.50
C TYR A 139 -13.58 16.50 -21.21
N LEU A 140 -14.18 17.57 -21.73
CA LEU A 140 -13.46 18.65 -22.39
C LEU A 140 -12.59 19.45 -21.42
N LEU A 141 -13.04 19.68 -20.20
CA LEU A 141 -12.26 20.35 -19.15
C LEU A 141 -11.02 19.54 -18.76
N PHE A 142 -11.16 18.23 -18.58
CA PHE A 142 -10.02 17.35 -18.31
C PHE A 142 -9.02 17.34 -19.48
N LYS A 143 -9.51 17.23 -20.70
CA LYS A 143 -8.66 17.21 -21.90
C LYS A 143 -7.93 18.54 -22.14
N ALA A 144 -8.56 19.67 -21.86
CA ALA A 144 -7.92 20.98 -21.96
C ALA A 144 -6.79 21.13 -20.94
N ASN A 145 -6.99 20.65 -19.71
CA ASN A 145 -6.00 20.72 -18.64
C ASN A 145 -4.78 19.81 -18.90
N ASP A 146 -4.99 18.64 -19.51
CA ASP A 146 -3.89 17.75 -19.93
C ASP A 146 -3.04 18.38 -21.07
N GLY A 147 -3.69 19.09 -22.00
CA GLY A 147 -3.00 19.81 -23.06
C GLY A 147 -2.13 20.96 -22.55
N GLU A 148 -2.55 21.64 -21.50
CA GLU A 148 -1.82 22.76 -20.91
C GLU A 148 -0.59 22.29 -20.10
N LYS A 149 -0.68 21.15 -19.42
CA LYS A 149 0.47 20.54 -18.69
C LYS A 149 1.58 20.06 -19.64
N HIS A 150 1.23 19.57 -20.81
CA HIS A 150 2.20 19.17 -21.84
C HIS A 150 2.85 20.34 -22.57
N ALA A 151 2.23 21.52 -22.54
CA ALA A 151 2.80 22.73 -23.13
C ALA A 151 3.81 23.46 -22.22
N LEU A 152 3.86 23.10 -20.91
CA LEU A 152 4.74 23.71 -19.92
C LEU A 152 5.93 22.80 -19.50
N SER A 153 6.04 21.61 -20.06
CA SER A 153 7.15 20.67 -19.87
C SER A 153 8.09 20.65 -21.08
#